data_8f7aee005747d5f83bca75a8a9a75d93
#
_entry.id   8f7aee005747d5f83bca75a8a9a75d93
#
_cell.length_a   1.000
_cell.length_b   1.000
_cell.length_c   1.000
_cell.angle_alpha   90.00
_cell.angle_beta   90.00
_cell.angle_gamma   90.00
#
_symmetry.space_group_name_H-M   'P 1'
#
loop_
_entity.id
_entity.type
_entity.pdbx_description
1 polymer ?
#
loop_
_entity_poly.entity_id
_entity_poly.type
_entity_poly.pdbx_seq_one_letter_code
_entity_poly.pdbx_strand_id
1 'polypeptide(L)'
;MNIEELFSGVGLVIDDKVNVTNGEDRITKIVDLLENKNIPLIKRNSIPNQEILEHCKNLNFILLDWELYSLTSEDGMPLPNSQVIEKENENCIVDFLKKILDKCFLPIFIFSNKAEESIINILKEKRVIKDNISRPIFVKSKSDIVIDNNVLVFQKIEEWINAMPSIYVLKEWDRAFLNAKTNLING
;
A
#
# COMPACT_ATOMS: atom_id res chain seq x y z
N MET A 1 9.83 -16.29 -10.75
CA MET A 1 8.61 -15.55 -10.33
C MET A 1 8.58 -14.25 -11.09
N ASN A 2 7.49 -13.92 -11.75
CA ASN A 2 7.36 -12.60 -12.40
C ASN A 2 6.59 -11.67 -11.45
N ILE A 3 7.31 -10.79 -10.78
CA ILE A 3 6.72 -9.82 -9.83
C ILE A 3 5.71 -8.90 -10.52
N GLU A 4 5.95 -8.55 -11.77
CA GLU A 4 5.03 -7.69 -12.53
C GLU A 4 3.66 -8.35 -12.73
N GLU A 5 3.60 -9.70 -12.80
CA GLU A 5 2.33 -10.43 -12.87
C GLU A 5 1.51 -10.33 -11.59
N LEU A 6 2.15 -10.16 -10.42
CA LEU A 6 1.43 -9.92 -9.17
C LEU A 6 0.69 -8.59 -9.15
N PHE A 7 1.10 -7.65 -9.99
CA PHE A 7 0.48 -6.34 -10.17
C PHE A 7 -0.48 -6.29 -11.37
N SER A 8 -0.75 -7.44 -12.02
CA SER A 8 -1.69 -7.52 -13.14
C SER A 8 -3.12 -7.32 -12.64
N GLY A 9 -3.56 -6.08 -12.57
CA GLY A 9 -4.91 -5.71 -12.09
C GLY A 9 -4.91 -4.27 -11.58
N VAL A 10 -6.02 -3.83 -11.01
CA VAL A 10 -6.19 -2.45 -10.55
C VAL A 10 -5.57 -2.27 -9.17
N GLY A 11 -4.62 -1.33 -9.05
CA GLY A 11 -4.07 -0.89 -7.77
C GLY A 11 -4.80 0.32 -7.19
N LEU A 12 -4.83 0.43 -5.85
CA LEU A 12 -5.28 1.63 -5.14
C LEU A 12 -4.08 2.32 -4.52
N VAL A 13 -3.87 3.59 -4.83
CA VAL A 13 -2.85 4.45 -4.23
C VAL A 13 -3.52 5.44 -3.32
N ILE A 14 -3.13 5.46 -2.05
CA ILE A 14 -3.62 6.41 -1.04
C ILE A 14 -2.42 7.18 -0.50
N ASP A 15 -2.30 8.44 -0.90
CA ASP A 15 -1.21 9.33 -0.51
C ASP A 15 -1.68 10.78 -0.71
N ASP A 16 -1.49 11.65 0.26
CA ASP A 16 -1.98 13.05 0.22
C ASP A 16 -1.37 13.85 -0.94
N LYS A 17 -0.21 13.43 -1.43
CA LYS A 17 0.52 14.05 -2.53
C LYS A 17 0.36 13.37 -3.88
N VAL A 18 -0.47 12.32 -3.97
CA VAL A 18 -0.61 11.51 -5.19
C VAL A 18 -1.04 12.29 -6.44
N ASN A 19 -1.68 13.44 -6.26
CA ASN A 19 -2.13 14.33 -7.34
C ASN A 19 -1.21 15.55 -7.57
N VAL A 20 -0.09 15.63 -6.84
CA VAL A 20 0.86 16.75 -6.99
C VAL A 20 1.76 16.48 -8.20
N THR A 21 1.73 17.37 -9.19
CA THR A 21 2.40 17.17 -10.48
C THR A 21 3.87 17.62 -10.52
N ASN A 22 4.46 17.99 -9.38
CA ASN A 22 5.81 18.60 -9.36
C ASN A 22 6.96 17.64 -9.66
N GLY A 23 6.70 16.34 -9.89
CA GLY A 23 7.70 15.36 -10.35
C GLY A 23 8.83 15.01 -9.37
N GLU A 24 8.94 15.74 -8.27
CA GLU A 24 10.04 15.57 -7.29
C GLU A 24 9.68 14.64 -6.13
N ASP A 25 8.39 14.43 -5.88
CA ASP A 25 7.95 13.57 -4.77
C ASP A 25 8.19 12.09 -5.09
N ARG A 26 8.63 11.34 -4.08
CA ARG A 26 8.92 9.90 -4.20
C ARG A 26 7.71 9.08 -4.61
N ILE A 27 6.51 9.46 -4.15
CA ILE A 27 5.29 8.75 -4.53
C ILE A 27 4.98 8.93 -6.02
N THR A 28 5.20 10.12 -6.57
CA THR A 28 5.01 10.39 -8.00
C THR A 28 5.91 9.48 -8.84
N LYS A 29 7.18 9.32 -8.47
CA LYS A 29 8.11 8.41 -9.16
C LYS A 29 7.66 6.95 -9.11
N ILE A 30 7.09 6.50 -7.98
CA ILE A 30 6.55 5.14 -7.83
C ILE A 30 5.32 4.96 -8.72
N VAL A 31 4.40 5.93 -8.71
CA VAL A 31 3.20 5.93 -9.52
C VAL A 31 3.55 5.93 -11.01
N ASP A 32 4.46 6.80 -11.44
CA ASP A 32 4.93 6.87 -12.83
C ASP A 32 5.54 5.55 -13.29
N LEU A 33 6.33 4.88 -12.44
CA LEU A 33 6.88 3.56 -12.76
C LEU A 33 5.78 2.53 -12.98
N LEU A 34 4.74 2.50 -12.13
CA LEU A 34 3.63 1.56 -12.26
C LEU A 34 2.78 1.85 -13.51
N GLU A 35 2.47 3.12 -13.77
CA GLU A 35 1.72 3.54 -14.96
C GLU A 35 2.50 3.26 -16.26
N ASN A 36 3.83 3.48 -16.28
CA ASN A 36 4.68 3.13 -17.41
C ASN A 36 4.75 1.61 -17.67
N LYS A 37 4.44 0.80 -16.66
CA LYS A 37 4.25 -0.66 -16.78
C LYS A 37 2.83 -1.06 -17.16
N ASN A 38 1.97 -0.11 -17.53
CA ASN A 38 0.55 -0.30 -17.84
C ASN A 38 -0.27 -0.91 -16.68
N ILE A 39 0.10 -0.65 -15.43
CA ILE A 39 -0.66 -1.04 -14.26
C ILE A 39 -1.71 0.04 -13.96
N PRO A 40 -3.01 -0.24 -14.08
CA PRO A 40 -4.05 0.75 -13.83
C PRO A 40 -4.15 1.09 -12.35
N LEU A 41 -4.20 2.38 -12.02
CA LEU A 41 -4.22 2.88 -10.66
C LEU A 41 -5.45 3.74 -10.37
N ILE A 42 -6.08 3.49 -9.23
CA ILE A 42 -7.05 4.40 -8.62
C ILE A 42 -6.28 5.24 -7.61
N LYS A 43 -6.23 6.55 -7.81
CA LYS A 43 -5.49 7.50 -6.96
C LYS A 43 -6.44 8.21 -5.99
N ARG A 44 -6.09 8.25 -4.71
CA ARG A 44 -6.83 8.91 -3.64
C ARG A 44 -5.88 9.68 -2.74
N ASN A 45 -6.27 10.89 -2.35
CA ASN A 45 -5.52 11.74 -1.41
C ASN A 45 -5.94 11.53 0.06
N SER A 46 -6.87 10.64 0.33
CA SER A 46 -7.37 10.33 1.67
C SER A 46 -7.91 8.90 1.73
N ILE A 47 -8.07 8.37 2.93
CA ILE A 47 -8.67 7.06 3.18
C ILE A 47 -10.10 7.04 2.59
N PRO A 48 -10.44 6.05 1.75
CA PRO A 48 -11.77 5.90 1.19
C PRO A 48 -12.82 5.66 2.29
N ASN A 49 -14.02 6.20 2.09
CA ASN A 49 -15.15 5.91 2.96
C ASN A 49 -15.61 4.43 2.83
N GLN A 50 -16.49 3.99 3.73
CA GLN A 50 -16.91 2.59 3.79
C GLN A 50 -17.62 2.11 2.52
N GLU A 51 -18.41 2.98 1.87
CA GLU A 51 -19.11 2.64 0.63
C GLU A 51 -18.13 2.30 -0.49
N ILE A 52 -17.06 3.09 -0.64
CA ILE A 52 -15.99 2.83 -1.62
C ILE A 52 -15.27 1.52 -1.30
N LEU A 53 -15.02 1.23 0.00
CA LEU A 53 -14.35 0.00 0.43
C LEU A 53 -15.14 -1.28 0.07
N GLU A 54 -16.46 -1.20 -0.04
CA GLU A 54 -17.28 -2.34 -0.49
C GLU A 54 -17.05 -2.70 -1.95
N HIS A 55 -16.63 -1.73 -2.76
CA HIS A 55 -16.27 -1.92 -4.17
C HIS A 55 -14.80 -2.28 -4.39
N CYS A 56 -13.96 -2.23 -3.35
CA CYS A 56 -12.54 -2.54 -3.43
C CYS A 56 -12.19 -4.04 -3.49
N LYS A 57 -13.18 -4.94 -3.55
CA LYS A 57 -12.96 -6.40 -3.59
C LYS A 57 -12.16 -6.88 -4.81
N ASN A 58 -12.13 -6.11 -5.87
CA ASN A 58 -11.44 -6.44 -7.12
C ASN A 58 -10.08 -5.74 -7.27
N LEU A 59 -9.60 -5.11 -6.20
CA LEU A 59 -8.26 -4.54 -6.21
C LEU A 59 -7.21 -5.64 -6.15
N ASN A 60 -6.09 -5.40 -6.80
CA ASN A 60 -4.98 -6.33 -6.81
C ASN A 60 -3.94 -6.05 -5.71
N PHE A 61 -3.79 -4.77 -5.35
CA PHE A 61 -2.91 -4.31 -4.27
C PHE A 61 -3.30 -2.91 -3.80
N ILE A 62 -2.75 -2.50 -2.66
CA ILE A 62 -2.85 -1.13 -2.14
C ILE A 62 -1.44 -0.59 -1.91
N LEU A 63 -1.18 0.63 -2.39
CA LEU A 63 -0.07 1.47 -1.93
C LEU A 63 -0.63 2.50 -0.95
N LEU A 64 -0.09 2.55 0.25
CA LEU A 64 -0.59 3.40 1.32
C LEU A 64 0.54 4.23 1.91
N ASP A 65 0.40 5.55 1.92
CA ASP A 65 1.23 6.40 2.76
C ASP A 65 0.80 6.30 4.23
N TRP A 66 1.78 6.18 5.12
CA TRP A 66 1.52 6.24 6.55
C TRP A 66 1.28 7.67 7.05
N GLU A 67 1.71 8.67 6.29
CA GLU A 67 1.64 10.08 6.63
C GLU A 67 0.69 10.81 5.68
N LEU A 68 -0.64 10.61 5.86
CA LEU A 68 -1.67 11.18 4.98
C LEU A 68 -2.00 12.65 5.26
N TYR A 69 -1.43 13.25 6.31
CA TYR A 69 -1.66 14.63 6.66
C TYR A 69 -0.34 15.33 6.93
N SER A 70 -0.15 16.52 6.38
CA SER A 70 1.00 17.34 6.70
C SER A 70 0.96 17.74 8.17
N LEU A 71 2.06 17.50 8.88
CA LEU A 71 2.26 17.89 10.27
C LEU A 71 2.99 19.25 10.39
N THR A 72 3.31 19.84 9.25
CA THR A 72 4.00 21.12 9.16
C THR A 72 3.18 22.12 8.36
N SER A 73 3.29 23.40 8.76
CA SER A 73 2.79 24.53 7.98
C SER A 73 3.57 24.71 6.66
N GLU A 74 3.10 25.57 5.78
CA GLU A 74 3.81 25.95 4.53
C GLU A 74 5.24 26.45 4.80
N ASP A 75 5.47 27.07 5.96
CA ASP A 75 6.79 27.55 6.40
C ASP A 75 7.67 26.47 7.03
N GLY A 76 7.23 25.20 7.02
CA GLY A 76 7.98 24.07 7.59
C GLY A 76 7.95 23.97 9.12
N MET A 77 7.15 24.79 9.81
CA MET A 77 7.02 24.73 11.27
C MET A 77 5.98 23.66 11.68
N PRO A 78 6.20 22.92 12.79
CA PRO A 78 5.22 21.97 13.31
C PRO A 78 3.89 22.66 13.58
N LEU A 79 2.80 22.05 13.14
CA LEU A 79 1.45 22.55 13.42
C LEU A 79 1.15 22.46 14.92
N PRO A 80 0.42 23.44 15.48
CA PRO A 80 -0.16 23.29 16.81
C PRO A 80 -0.99 22.00 16.85
N ASN A 81 -0.79 21.16 17.89
CA ASN A 81 -1.43 19.85 18.03
C ASN A 81 -0.97 18.77 17.04
N SER A 82 0.23 18.89 16.46
CA SER A 82 0.79 17.89 15.53
C SER A 82 0.71 16.45 16.08
N GLN A 83 0.94 16.24 17.38
CA GLN A 83 0.84 14.93 18.02
C GLN A 83 -0.60 14.36 18.02
N VAL A 84 -1.61 15.21 18.16
CA VAL A 84 -3.02 14.79 18.10
C VAL A 84 -3.38 14.39 16.68
N ILE A 85 -3.00 15.21 15.69
CA ILE A 85 -3.21 14.95 14.28
C ILE A 85 -2.53 13.63 13.87
N GLU A 86 -1.29 13.41 14.31
CA GLU A 86 -0.54 12.19 14.06
C GLU A 86 -1.26 10.96 14.58
N LYS A 87 -1.73 11.01 15.83
CA LYS A 87 -2.46 9.90 16.46
C LYS A 87 -3.82 9.63 15.79
N GLU A 88 -4.51 10.66 15.38
CA GLU A 88 -5.76 10.53 14.61
C GLU A 88 -5.51 9.89 13.25
N ASN A 89 -4.47 10.31 12.55
CA ASN A 89 -4.02 9.70 11.30
C ASN A 89 -3.70 8.21 11.47
N GLU A 90 -2.90 7.87 12.49
CA GLU A 90 -2.58 6.47 12.81
C GLU A 90 -3.82 5.63 13.07
N ASN A 91 -4.76 6.13 13.86
CA ASN A 91 -6.01 5.41 14.15
C ASN A 91 -6.84 5.22 12.87
N CYS A 92 -6.94 6.23 12.03
CA CYS A 92 -7.67 6.17 10.76
C CYS A 92 -7.09 5.10 9.82
N ILE A 93 -5.75 5.06 9.69
CA ILE A 93 -5.04 4.05 8.90
C ILE A 93 -5.25 2.66 9.49
N VAL A 94 -5.09 2.50 10.79
CA VAL A 94 -5.28 1.21 11.49
C VAL A 94 -6.69 0.67 11.29
N ASP A 95 -7.71 1.51 11.41
CA ASP A 95 -9.10 1.12 11.22
C ASP A 95 -9.38 0.73 9.75
N PHE A 96 -8.80 1.47 8.81
CA PHE A 96 -8.85 1.11 7.39
C PHE A 96 -8.22 -0.26 7.13
N LEU A 97 -7.01 -0.49 7.62
CA LEU A 97 -6.29 -1.76 7.45
C LEU A 97 -7.07 -2.94 8.04
N LYS A 98 -7.66 -2.80 9.23
CA LYS A 98 -8.50 -3.83 9.81
C LYS A 98 -9.69 -4.16 8.92
N LYS A 99 -10.43 -3.13 8.48
CA LYS A 99 -11.62 -3.28 7.65
C LYS A 99 -11.32 -3.95 6.32
N ILE A 100 -10.22 -3.59 5.66
CA ILE A 100 -9.88 -4.18 4.36
C ILE A 100 -9.38 -5.61 4.50
N LEU A 101 -8.54 -5.90 5.50
CA LEU A 101 -7.99 -7.24 5.74
C LEU A 101 -9.04 -8.26 6.23
N ASP A 102 -10.12 -7.79 6.82
CA ASP A 102 -11.24 -8.66 7.21
C ASP A 102 -12.14 -9.03 6.01
N LYS A 103 -12.09 -8.24 4.92
CA LYS A 103 -12.94 -8.44 3.74
C LYS A 103 -12.27 -9.20 2.60
N CYS A 104 -10.96 -9.01 2.43
CA CYS A 104 -10.24 -9.61 1.30
C CYS A 104 -8.77 -9.85 1.61
N PHE A 105 -8.19 -10.84 0.92
CA PHE A 105 -6.75 -11.02 0.87
C PHE A 105 -6.18 -10.09 -0.19
N LEU A 106 -5.40 -9.08 0.24
CA LEU A 106 -4.88 -8.04 -0.63
C LEU A 106 -3.49 -7.62 -0.15
N PRO A 107 -2.44 -7.68 -0.97
CA PRO A 107 -1.14 -7.12 -0.64
C PRO A 107 -1.25 -5.61 -0.40
N ILE A 108 -0.74 -5.17 0.75
CA ILE A 108 -0.72 -3.76 1.15
C ILE A 108 0.73 -3.34 1.33
N PHE A 109 1.14 -2.36 0.57
CA PHE A 109 2.48 -1.76 0.64
C PHE A 109 2.38 -0.42 1.34
N ILE A 110 2.96 -0.32 2.54
CA ILE A 110 3.03 0.92 3.31
C ILE A 110 4.39 1.54 3.06
N PHE A 111 4.40 2.71 2.44
CA PHE A 111 5.59 3.50 2.18
C PHE A 111 5.55 4.79 3.00
N SER A 112 6.57 5.04 3.82
CA SER A 112 6.58 6.14 4.76
C SER A 112 7.98 6.75 4.87
N ASN A 113 8.06 7.97 5.40
CA ASN A 113 9.34 8.55 5.83
C ASN A 113 9.68 8.18 7.29
N LYS A 114 8.74 7.58 8.03
CA LYS A 114 8.98 7.06 9.39
C LYS A 114 9.77 5.74 9.36
N ALA A 115 10.43 5.44 10.46
CA ALA A 115 11.15 4.20 10.65
C ALA A 115 10.19 2.99 10.55
N GLU A 116 10.56 1.98 9.77
CA GLU A 116 9.78 0.76 9.55
C GLU A 116 9.38 0.07 10.85
N GLU A 117 10.33 -0.05 11.78
CA GLU A 117 10.10 -0.68 13.09
C GLU A 117 9.02 0.04 13.90
N SER A 118 8.97 1.37 13.84
CA SER A 118 7.95 2.16 14.53
C SER A 118 6.56 1.82 14.02
N ILE A 119 6.37 1.77 12.70
CA ILE A 119 5.10 1.42 12.07
C ILE A 119 4.71 -0.02 12.40
N ILE A 120 5.65 -0.97 12.29
CA ILE A 120 5.43 -2.38 12.61
C ILE A 120 5.00 -2.54 14.07
N ASN A 121 5.62 -1.82 15.01
CA ASN A 121 5.26 -1.87 16.43
C ASN A 121 3.83 -1.35 16.67
N ILE A 122 3.45 -0.25 16.03
CA ILE A 122 2.06 0.27 16.09
C ILE A 122 1.07 -0.76 15.54
N LEU A 123 1.37 -1.36 14.39
CA LEU A 123 0.51 -2.38 13.79
C LEU A 123 0.35 -3.62 14.68
N LYS A 124 1.41 -4.03 15.40
CA LYS A 124 1.37 -5.12 16.38
C LYS A 124 0.54 -4.73 17.61
N GLU A 125 0.83 -3.58 18.22
CA GLU A 125 0.10 -3.05 19.38
C GLU A 125 -1.41 -2.96 19.10
N LYS A 126 -1.77 -2.44 17.93
CA LYS A 126 -3.16 -2.32 17.47
C LYS A 126 -3.76 -3.63 16.96
N ARG A 127 -3.03 -4.74 17.00
CA ARG A 127 -3.45 -6.09 16.55
C ARG A 127 -3.83 -6.16 15.07
N VAL A 128 -3.25 -5.31 14.23
CA VAL A 128 -3.35 -5.43 12.77
C VAL A 128 -2.46 -6.57 12.29
N ILE A 129 -1.25 -6.69 12.84
CA ILE A 129 -0.30 -7.78 12.60
C ILE A 129 -0.21 -8.64 13.87
N LYS A 130 -0.18 -9.97 13.71
CA LYS A 130 0.09 -10.94 14.78
C LYS A 130 1.43 -11.60 14.50
N ASP A 131 2.23 -11.83 15.54
CA ASP A 131 3.62 -12.32 15.43
C ASP A 131 3.77 -13.64 14.66
N ASN A 132 2.75 -14.49 14.67
CA ASN A 132 2.80 -15.82 14.05
C ASN A 132 1.93 -15.98 12.79
N ILE A 133 1.38 -14.89 12.26
CA ILE A 133 0.51 -14.94 11.08
C ILE A 133 1.05 -13.97 10.05
N SER A 134 1.49 -14.49 8.91
CA SER A 134 1.84 -13.69 7.73
C SER A 134 0.62 -12.90 7.30
N ARG A 135 0.65 -11.58 7.47
CA ARG A 135 -0.33 -10.70 6.87
C ARG A 135 0.25 -10.10 5.59
N PRO A 136 -0.57 -9.82 4.60
CA PRO A 136 -0.12 -9.28 3.32
C PRO A 136 0.23 -7.79 3.43
N ILE A 137 0.98 -7.41 4.48
CA ILE A 137 1.43 -6.03 4.71
C ILE A 137 2.94 -5.99 4.62
N PHE A 138 3.43 -5.15 3.71
CA PHE A 138 4.83 -4.81 3.53
C PHE A 138 5.05 -3.35 3.92
N VAL A 139 5.96 -3.10 4.86
CA VAL A 139 6.33 -1.75 5.31
C VAL A 139 7.72 -1.44 4.84
N LYS A 140 7.93 -0.30 4.19
CA LYS A 140 9.24 0.14 3.71
C LYS A 140 9.39 1.66 3.76
N SER A 141 10.59 2.12 4.07
CA SER A 141 10.90 3.55 3.98
C SER A 141 10.86 4.01 2.52
N LYS A 142 10.27 5.18 2.25
CA LYS A 142 10.30 5.81 0.92
C LYS A 142 11.72 6.06 0.45
N SER A 143 12.68 6.30 1.35
CA SER A 143 14.09 6.48 1.01
C SER A 143 14.78 5.20 0.52
N ASP A 144 14.31 4.03 0.94
CA ASP A 144 14.85 2.74 0.50
C ASP A 144 14.24 2.26 -0.82
N ILE A 145 13.08 2.80 -1.17
CA ILE A 145 12.37 2.50 -2.42
C ILE A 145 12.84 3.42 -3.55
N VAL A 146 13.04 4.71 -3.25
CA VAL A 146 13.46 5.71 -4.24
C VAL A 146 14.82 6.27 -3.83
N ILE A 147 15.87 5.78 -4.49
CA ILE A 147 17.26 6.21 -4.29
C ILE A 147 17.67 7.00 -5.53
N ASP A 148 17.92 8.29 -5.36
CA ASP A 148 18.16 9.25 -6.45
C ASP A 148 17.02 9.19 -7.49
N ASN A 149 17.30 8.71 -8.71
CA ASN A 149 16.32 8.53 -9.77
C ASN A 149 15.93 7.06 -9.99
N ASN A 150 16.44 6.13 -9.18
CA ASN A 150 16.11 4.71 -9.28
C ASN A 150 14.94 4.37 -8.36
N VAL A 151 13.91 3.75 -8.93
CA VAL A 151 12.75 3.24 -8.18
C VAL A 151 12.89 1.74 -8.04
N LEU A 152 13.15 1.27 -6.83
CA LEU A 152 13.44 -0.12 -6.50
C LEU A 152 12.21 -0.89 -5.99
N VAL A 153 11.00 -0.38 -6.23
CA VAL A 153 9.76 -0.94 -5.67
C VAL A 153 9.61 -2.44 -5.95
N PHE A 154 9.80 -2.85 -7.20
CA PHE A 154 9.65 -4.27 -7.57
C PHE A 154 10.72 -5.14 -6.94
N GLN A 155 11.97 -4.67 -6.88
CA GLN A 155 13.04 -5.39 -6.22
C GLN A 155 12.74 -5.60 -4.72
N LYS A 156 12.28 -4.56 -4.02
CA LYS A 156 11.96 -4.65 -2.59
C LYS A 156 10.75 -5.55 -2.32
N ILE A 157 9.78 -5.55 -3.21
CA ILE A 157 8.64 -6.48 -3.13
C ILE A 157 9.10 -7.92 -3.40
N GLU A 158 10.01 -8.14 -4.33
CA GLU A 158 10.58 -9.46 -4.60
C GLU A 158 11.34 -10.00 -3.38
N GLU A 159 12.18 -9.17 -2.75
CA GLU A 159 12.86 -9.51 -1.49
C GLU A 159 11.85 -9.92 -0.40
N TRP A 160 10.75 -9.17 -0.25
CA TRP A 160 9.71 -9.48 0.72
C TRP A 160 8.97 -10.80 0.42
N ILE A 161 8.59 -11.03 -0.82
CA ILE A 161 7.89 -12.25 -1.23
C ILE A 161 8.79 -13.48 -1.07
N ASN A 162 10.08 -13.36 -1.38
CA ASN A 162 11.05 -14.43 -1.16
C ASN A 162 11.23 -14.75 0.33
N ALA A 163 11.12 -13.75 1.21
CA ALA A 163 11.11 -13.94 2.65
C ALA A 163 9.77 -14.49 3.17
N MET A 164 8.66 -14.30 2.43
CA MET A 164 7.31 -14.70 2.82
C MET A 164 6.59 -15.43 1.66
N PRO A 165 7.01 -16.65 1.30
CA PRO A 165 6.46 -17.36 0.13
C PRO A 165 4.94 -17.62 0.20
N SER A 166 4.36 -17.63 1.41
CA SER A 166 2.91 -17.79 1.61
C SER A 166 2.10 -16.69 0.91
N ILE A 167 2.62 -15.47 0.84
CA ILE A 167 1.95 -14.34 0.17
C ILE A 167 1.87 -14.60 -1.34
N TYR A 168 2.96 -15.11 -1.92
CA TYR A 168 2.98 -15.51 -3.32
C TYR A 168 1.97 -16.62 -3.62
N VAL A 169 1.98 -17.69 -2.82
CA VAL A 169 1.07 -18.83 -3.00
C VAL A 169 -0.38 -18.39 -2.95
N LEU A 170 -0.76 -17.54 -1.97
CA LEU A 170 -2.12 -17.04 -1.85
C LEU A 170 -2.51 -16.15 -3.04
N LYS A 171 -1.59 -15.35 -3.56
CA LYS A 171 -1.84 -14.50 -4.72
C LYS A 171 -1.99 -15.31 -6.02
N GLU A 172 -1.15 -16.33 -6.21
CA GLU A 172 -1.28 -17.28 -7.33
C GLU A 172 -2.60 -18.05 -7.26
N TRP A 173 -3.04 -18.42 -6.06
CA TRP A 173 -4.32 -19.10 -5.87
C TRP A 173 -5.49 -18.21 -6.26
N ASP A 174 -5.48 -16.94 -5.82
CA ASP A 174 -6.48 -15.95 -6.20
C ASP A 174 -6.56 -15.78 -7.73
N ARG A 175 -5.40 -15.66 -8.39
CA ARG A 175 -5.29 -15.57 -9.85
C ARG A 175 -5.82 -16.82 -10.56
N ALA A 176 -5.48 -18.01 -10.07
CA ALA A 176 -5.97 -19.26 -10.64
C ALA A 176 -7.51 -19.38 -10.52
N PHE A 177 -8.07 -18.91 -9.42
CA PHE A 177 -9.52 -18.88 -9.20
C PHE A 177 -10.23 -17.94 -10.18
N LEU A 178 -9.68 -16.74 -10.41
CA LEU A 178 -10.18 -15.79 -11.39
C LEU A 178 -10.14 -16.35 -12.81
N ASN A 179 -9.05 -17.01 -13.19
CA ASN A 179 -8.89 -17.65 -14.50
C ASN A 179 -9.88 -18.80 -14.69
N ALA A 180 -10.06 -19.64 -13.66
CA ALA A 180 -11.03 -20.74 -13.71
C ALA A 180 -12.45 -20.22 -13.88
N LYS A 181 -12.83 -19.14 -13.19
CA LYS A 181 -14.14 -18.48 -13.34
C LYS A 181 -14.34 -17.95 -14.77
N THR A 182 -13.32 -17.34 -15.37
CA THR A 182 -13.37 -16.82 -16.73
C THR A 182 -13.54 -17.95 -17.76
N ASN A 183 -12.82 -19.06 -17.57
CA ASN A 183 -12.92 -20.23 -18.46
C ASN A 183 -14.28 -20.91 -18.39
N LEU A 184 -14.93 -20.94 -17.24
CA LEU A 184 -16.28 -21.49 -17.08
C LEU A 184 -17.36 -20.65 -17.79
N ILE A 185 -17.12 -19.36 -18.00
CA ILE A 185 -18.07 -18.47 -18.69
C ILE A 185 -17.88 -18.52 -20.20
N ASN A 186 -16.66 -18.78 -20.67
CA ASN A 186 -16.28 -18.72 -22.09
C ASN A 186 -16.25 -20.11 -22.76
N GLY A 187 -16.47 -21.20 -22.04
CA GLY A 187 -16.61 -22.58 -22.54
C GLY A 187 -18.04 -22.99 -22.66
#